data_86232399515f4f2e6cfbe6acb5613b01
#
_entry.id   86232399515f4f2e6cfbe6acb5613b01
#
_cell.length_a   1.000
_cell.length_b   1.000
_cell.length_c   1.000
_cell.angle_alpha   90.00
_cell.angle_beta   90.00
_cell.angle_gamma   90.00
#
_symmetry.space_group_name_H-M   'P 1'
#
loop_
_entity.id
_entity.type
_entity.pdbx_description
1 polymer ?
#
loop_
_entity_poly.entity_id
_entity_poly.type
_entity_poly.pdbx_seq_one_letter_code
_entity_poly.pdbx_strand_id
1 'polypeptide(L)'
;MSNKVLVVVDMQEDFVYGALRNDDAINIVGSVVNKVRQFEGEVVFTMDTHSKNYLDTQEGKRLPVEHCIRDTKGWQLIEPLRDFQLEKGCRIFEKETFGCKALVS
;
A
#
# COMPACT_ATOMS: atom_id res chain seq x y z
N MET A 1 6.01 3.61 26.89
CA MET A 1 5.25 3.56 25.63
C MET A 1 6.06 4.14 24.49
N SER A 2 5.99 3.50 23.35
CA SER A 2 6.67 4.02 22.19
C SER A 2 5.81 5.05 21.47
N ASN A 3 6.39 6.20 21.12
CA ASN A 3 5.74 7.20 20.27
C ASN A 3 6.11 7.03 18.80
N LYS A 4 6.70 5.89 18.46
CA LYS A 4 7.15 5.62 17.11
C LYS A 4 6.00 5.14 16.24
N VAL A 5 6.03 5.54 14.98
CA VAL A 5 5.06 5.09 13.97
C VAL A 5 5.85 4.56 12.77
N LEU A 6 5.50 3.37 12.34
CA LEU A 6 6.03 2.80 11.11
C LEU A 6 4.99 2.94 10.01
N VAL A 7 5.34 3.61 8.93
CA VAL A 7 4.47 3.78 7.78
C VAL A 7 4.90 2.79 6.70
N VAL A 8 3.99 1.90 6.31
CA VAL A 8 4.21 0.92 5.25
C VAL A 8 3.52 1.45 3.99
N VAL A 9 4.31 1.83 3.01
CA VAL A 9 3.82 2.56 1.82
C VAL A 9 3.54 1.60 0.68
N ASP A 10 2.27 1.51 0.28
CA ASP A 10 1.83 0.89 -0.98
C ASP A 10 2.31 -0.56 -1.19
N MET A 11 2.39 -1.35 -0.14
CA MET A 11 2.74 -2.77 -0.26
C MET A 11 1.51 -3.58 -0.70
N GLN A 12 1.04 -3.26 -1.88
CA GLN A 12 -0.17 -3.81 -2.49
C GLN A 12 0.20 -4.82 -3.58
N GLU A 13 -0.75 -5.72 -3.90
CA GLU A 13 -0.52 -6.79 -4.87
C GLU A 13 -0.01 -6.26 -6.22
N ASP A 14 -0.61 -5.17 -6.74
CA ASP A 14 -0.23 -4.65 -8.06
C ASP A 14 1.20 -4.13 -8.12
N PHE A 15 1.71 -3.59 -7.02
CA PHE A 15 3.08 -3.07 -6.98
C PHE A 15 4.13 -4.15 -6.73
N VAL A 16 3.74 -5.25 -6.09
CA VAL A 16 4.67 -6.33 -5.74
C VAL A 16 4.63 -7.45 -6.77
N TYR A 17 3.43 -7.93 -7.12
CA TYR A 17 3.25 -9.12 -7.96
C TYR A 17 2.43 -8.89 -9.21
N GLY A 18 1.69 -7.78 -9.31
CA GLY A 18 0.69 -7.56 -10.34
C GLY A 18 1.11 -6.61 -11.46
N ALA A 19 0.19 -5.72 -11.85
CA ALA A 19 0.31 -4.88 -13.05
C ALA A 19 1.56 -4.01 -13.08
N LEU A 20 1.99 -3.51 -11.93
CA LEU A 20 3.20 -2.68 -11.81
C LEU A 20 4.26 -3.37 -10.96
N ARG A 21 4.33 -4.69 -11.04
CA ARG A 21 5.28 -5.47 -10.23
C ARG A 21 6.72 -4.96 -10.41
N ASN A 22 7.45 -5.09 -9.31
CA ASN A 22 8.84 -4.65 -9.25
C ASN A 22 9.64 -5.73 -8.54
N ASP A 23 10.71 -6.21 -9.18
CA ASP A 23 11.54 -7.27 -8.60
C ASP A 23 12.18 -6.83 -7.28
N ASP A 24 12.54 -5.55 -7.16
CA ASP A 24 13.09 -5.03 -5.91
C ASP A 24 12.04 -5.10 -4.78
N ALA A 25 10.78 -4.82 -5.09
CA ALA A 25 9.70 -4.93 -4.11
C ALA A 25 9.52 -6.38 -3.66
N ILE A 26 9.56 -7.33 -4.61
CA ILE A 26 9.48 -8.76 -4.28
C ILE A 26 10.62 -9.16 -3.34
N ASN A 27 11.82 -8.71 -3.62
CA ASN A 27 13.01 -9.07 -2.86
C ASN A 27 12.97 -8.54 -1.42
N ILE A 28 12.28 -7.44 -1.15
CA ILE A 28 12.22 -6.86 0.19
C ILE A 28 11.01 -7.32 1.01
N VAL A 29 10.11 -8.12 0.44
CA VAL A 29 8.88 -8.54 1.14
C VAL A 29 9.19 -9.15 2.50
N GLY A 30 10.13 -10.10 2.56
CA GLY A 30 10.51 -10.75 3.81
C GLY A 30 11.01 -9.75 4.85
N SER A 31 11.84 -8.81 4.43
CA SER A 31 12.39 -7.78 5.32
C SER A 31 11.30 -6.86 5.84
N VAL A 32 10.36 -6.46 4.97
CA VAL A 32 9.24 -5.60 5.36
C VAL A 32 8.34 -6.32 6.36
N VAL A 33 7.99 -7.58 6.09
CA VAL A 33 7.14 -8.37 6.99
C VAL A 33 7.80 -8.51 8.35
N ASN A 34 9.10 -8.83 8.41
CA ASN A 34 9.83 -8.94 9.67
C ASN A 34 9.86 -7.61 10.41
N LYS A 35 10.10 -6.52 9.71
CA LYS A 35 10.13 -5.18 10.30
C LYS A 35 8.79 -4.84 10.94
N VAL A 36 7.70 -5.12 10.21
CA VAL A 36 6.34 -4.85 10.68
C VAL A 36 6.04 -5.65 11.95
N ARG A 37 6.37 -6.95 11.94
CA ARG A 37 6.07 -7.83 13.07
C ARG A 37 6.86 -7.51 14.32
N GLN A 38 8.08 -6.99 14.16
CA GLN A 38 8.98 -6.69 15.27
C GLN A 38 8.89 -5.25 15.75
N PHE A 39 8.17 -4.40 15.01
CA PHE A 39 8.12 -2.99 15.35
C PHE A 39 7.36 -2.74 16.67
N GLU A 40 7.98 -2.00 17.56
CA GLU A 40 7.37 -1.59 18.83
C GLU A 40 6.79 -0.19 18.67
N GLY A 41 5.51 -0.12 18.38
CA GLY A 41 4.81 1.13 18.15
C GLY A 41 3.63 0.93 17.24
N GLU A 42 3.08 2.02 16.73
CA GLU A 42 1.96 1.96 15.80
C GLU A 42 2.45 1.68 14.39
N VAL A 43 1.80 0.74 13.72
CA VAL A 43 2.04 0.47 12.30
C VAL A 43 0.82 0.96 11.52
N VAL A 44 1.06 1.79 10.51
CA VAL A 44 0.00 2.26 9.62
C VAL A 44 0.37 1.92 8.18
N PHE A 45 -0.65 1.75 7.34
CA PHE A 45 -0.47 1.37 5.95
C PHE A 45 -1.02 2.46 5.05
N THR A 46 -0.37 2.69 3.93
CA THR A 46 -0.95 3.50 2.87
C THR A 46 -1.33 2.60 1.71
N MET A 47 -2.39 2.95 1.02
CA MET A 47 -2.87 2.21 -0.15
C MET A 47 -3.20 3.20 -1.25
N ASP A 48 -2.44 3.12 -2.34
CA ASP A 48 -2.79 3.84 -3.56
C ASP A 48 -4.13 3.30 -4.05
N THR A 49 -5.07 4.17 -4.35
CA THR A 49 -6.46 3.77 -4.64
C THR A 49 -6.98 4.57 -5.82
N HIS A 50 -7.34 3.87 -6.87
CA HIS A 50 -7.88 4.48 -8.08
C HIS A 50 -9.30 3.98 -8.33
N SER A 51 -10.07 4.79 -9.04
CA SER A 51 -11.42 4.41 -9.44
C SER A 51 -11.39 3.66 -10.78
N LYS A 52 -12.53 3.08 -11.16
CA LYS A 52 -12.65 2.36 -12.43
C LYS A 52 -12.35 3.21 -13.65
N ASN A 53 -12.46 4.53 -13.52
CA ASN A 53 -12.17 5.46 -14.62
C ASN A 53 -10.72 5.97 -14.60
N TYR A 54 -9.81 5.21 -13.98
CA TYR A 54 -8.41 5.61 -13.83
C TYR A 54 -7.79 6.11 -15.15
N LEU A 55 -8.04 5.41 -16.27
CA LEU A 55 -7.45 5.77 -17.57
C LEU A 55 -7.93 7.14 -18.08
N ASP A 56 -9.07 7.62 -17.59
CA ASP A 56 -9.60 8.93 -17.95
C ASP A 56 -9.03 10.04 -17.08
N THR A 57 -8.29 9.69 -16.03
CA THR A 57 -7.68 10.68 -15.13
C THR A 57 -6.38 11.21 -15.72
N GLN A 58 -5.92 12.35 -15.21
CA GLN A 58 -4.65 12.92 -15.64
C GLN A 58 -3.49 11.96 -15.37
N GLU A 59 -3.51 11.28 -14.23
CA GLU A 59 -2.50 10.30 -13.87
C GLU A 59 -2.54 9.10 -14.82
N GLY A 60 -3.74 8.63 -15.18
CA GLY A 60 -3.92 7.52 -16.12
C GLY A 60 -3.43 7.84 -17.51
N LYS A 61 -3.46 9.11 -17.91
CA LYS A 61 -2.92 9.53 -19.20
C LYS A 61 -1.40 9.51 -19.22
N ARG A 62 -0.76 9.70 -18.07
CA ARG A 62 0.70 9.63 -17.94
C ARG A 62 1.21 8.21 -17.81
N LEU A 63 0.48 7.38 -17.09
CA LEU A 63 0.80 5.97 -16.87
C LEU A 63 -0.43 5.15 -17.20
N PRO A 64 -0.64 4.79 -18.48
CA PRO A 64 -1.88 4.13 -18.91
C PRO A 64 -1.90 2.64 -18.55
N VAL A 65 -1.64 2.31 -17.29
CA VAL A 65 -1.71 0.97 -16.75
C VAL A 65 -2.67 0.99 -15.57
N GLU A 66 -3.82 0.34 -15.70
CA GLU A 66 -4.75 0.23 -14.58
C GLU A 66 -4.09 -0.55 -13.46
N HIS A 67 -4.09 0.04 -12.27
CA HIS A 67 -3.54 -0.59 -11.08
C HIS A 67 -4.23 -0.05 -9.85
N CYS A 68 -4.22 -0.84 -8.78
CA CYS A 68 -4.78 -0.45 -7.50
C CYS A 68 -6.19 0.12 -7.62
N ILE A 69 -7.00 -0.48 -8.50
CA ILE A 69 -8.41 -0.10 -8.65
C ILE A 69 -9.16 -0.60 -7.43
N ARG A 70 -9.90 0.30 -6.77
CA ARG A 70 -10.62 -0.01 -5.53
C ARG A 70 -11.41 -1.33 -5.66
N ASP A 71 -11.33 -2.14 -4.62
CA ASP A 71 -12.03 -3.42 -4.47
C ASP A 71 -11.55 -4.54 -5.41
N THR A 72 -10.47 -4.33 -6.15
CA THR A 72 -9.83 -5.42 -6.89
C THR A 72 -8.74 -6.08 -6.05
N LYS A 73 -8.34 -7.29 -6.46
CA LYS A 73 -7.24 -7.99 -5.78
C LYS A 73 -5.93 -7.18 -5.83
N GLY A 74 -5.67 -6.54 -6.97
CA GLY A 74 -4.44 -5.75 -7.14
C GLY A 74 -4.32 -4.58 -6.17
N TRP A 75 -5.44 -4.05 -5.73
CA TRP A 75 -5.51 -2.95 -4.75
C TRP A 75 -5.17 -3.41 -3.34
N GLN A 76 -5.41 -4.67 -3.00
CA GLN A 76 -5.24 -5.17 -1.63
C GLN A 76 -3.78 -5.20 -1.21
N LEU A 77 -3.54 -5.07 0.09
CA LEU A 77 -2.22 -5.33 0.66
C LEU A 77 -1.81 -6.77 0.34
N ILE A 78 -0.51 -7.02 0.19
CA ILE A 78 -0.03 -8.39 0.04
C ILE A 78 -0.43 -9.21 1.28
N GLU A 79 -0.65 -10.50 1.07
CA GLU A 79 -1.30 -11.37 2.06
C GLU A 79 -0.71 -11.29 3.47
N PRO A 80 0.61 -11.43 3.69
CA PRO A 80 1.14 -11.38 5.05
C PRO A 80 0.91 -10.05 5.74
N LEU A 81 0.91 -8.95 5.01
CA LEU A 81 0.65 -7.62 5.59
C LEU A 81 -0.84 -7.39 5.79
N ARG A 82 -1.67 -7.90 4.90
CA ARG A 82 -3.12 -7.83 5.06
C ARG A 82 -3.56 -8.57 6.32
N ASP A 83 -3.03 -9.77 6.54
CA ASP A 83 -3.35 -10.54 7.73
C ASP A 83 -2.93 -9.81 9.01
N PHE A 84 -1.73 -9.23 9.01
CA PHE A 84 -1.25 -8.43 10.14
C PHE A 84 -2.15 -7.23 10.39
N GLN A 85 -2.53 -6.50 9.33
CA GLN A 85 -3.38 -5.32 9.43
C GLN A 85 -4.73 -5.67 10.05
N LEU A 86 -5.34 -6.77 9.60
CA LEU A 86 -6.65 -7.20 10.10
C LEU A 86 -6.55 -7.67 11.56
N GLU A 87 -5.52 -8.44 11.89
CA GLU A 87 -5.31 -8.97 13.23
C GLU A 87 -5.07 -7.85 14.26
N LYS A 88 -4.29 -6.85 13.90
CA LYS A 88 -3.92 -5.78 14.81
C LYS A 88 -4.83 -4.55 14.70
N GLY A 89 -5.72 -4.51 13.73
CA GLY A 89 -6.58 -3.36 13.52
C GLY A 89 -5.83 -2.10 13.14
N CYS A 90 -4.77 -2.23 12.36
CA CYS A 90 -3.95 -1.09 11.96
C CYS A 90 -4.71 -0.13 11.06
N ARG A 91 -4.41 1.16 11.20
CA ARG A 91 -5.03 2.18 10.36
C ARG A 91 -4.50 2.11 8.94
N ILE A 92 -5.36 2.41 7.99
CA ILE A 92 -5.03 2.48 6.57
C ILE A 92 -5.37 3.89 6.06
N PHE A 93 -4.46 4.48 5.31
CA PHE A 93 -4.67 5.75 4.64
C PHE A 93 -4.72 5.49 3.14
N GLU A 94 -5.90 5.65 2.55
CA GLU A 94 -6.08 5.54 1.11
C GLU A 94 -5.75 6.87 0.46
N LYS A 95 -5.00 6.82 -0.65
CA LYS A 95 -4.64 8.02 -1.40
C LYS A 95 -5.06 7.82 -2.85
N GLU A 96 -5.70 8.82 -3.41
CA GLU A 96 -6.23 8.77 -4.78
C GLU A 96 -5.35 9.52 -5.77
N THR A 97 -4.47 10.39 -5.27
CA THR A 97 -3.55 11.17 -6.08
C THR A 97 -2.18 11.17 -5.44
N PHE A 98 -1.22 11.84 -6.04
CA PHE A 98 0.11 11.97 -5.47
C PHE A 98 0.05 12.57 -4.08
N GLY A 99 0.68 11.91 -3.13
CA GLY A 99 0.72 12.31 -1.75
C GLY A 99 -0.56 11.95 -1.00
N CYS A 100 -0.45 11.87 0.30
CA CYS A 100 -1.56 11.58 1.19
C CYS A 100 -1.65 12.71 2.21
N LYS A 101 -2.71 13.52 2.12
CA LYS A 101 -2.89 14.67 3.00
C LYS A 101 -2.96 14.27 4.48
N ALA A 102 -3.51 13.09 4.75
CA ALA A 102 -3.62 12.60 6.12
C ALA A 102 -2.27 12.31 6.77
N LEU A 103 -1.24 12.03 5.96
CA LEU A 103 0.11 11.76 6.45
C LEU A 103 0.98 13.02 6.47
N VAL A 104 0.63 14.02 5.68
CA VAL A 104 1.43 15.23 5.51
C VAL A 104 1.03 16.32 6.48
N SER A 105 -0.19 16.33 6.92
CA SER A 105 -0.74 17.36 7.79
C SER A 105 -0.15 17.37 9.21
#